data_f1eaf2aa0e37c162a981cd1b47d913dd
#
_entry.id   f1eaf2aa0e37c162a981cd1b47d913dd
#
_cell.length_a   1.000
_cell.length_b   1.000
_cell.length_c   1.000
_cell.angle_alpha   90.00
_cell.angle_beta   90.00
_cell.angle_gamma   90.00
#
_symmetry.space_group_name_H-M   'P 1'
#
loop_
_entity.id
_entity.type
_entity.pdbx_description
1 polymer ?
#
loop_
_entity_poly.entity_id
_entity_poly.type
_entity_poly.pdbx_seq_one_letter_code
_entity_poly.pdbx_strand_id
1 'polypeptide(L)'
;STAATDIQCESAKCWFEDLRDQICAEFEALEREAPEALYPRDPGTFEREDWKRGDGSKDEGGGTMAIMRGRLFEKVGVHVSAVKGEFSEQFRQQIPGAAEDPRFFATGVSLIAHMWSPKIPAVHMNTRFITTSEWWFGGGMDLTPVLDSARTQDHPDAVDFHAACQAACDAHGDDFHARFKKWCDEYFYLPH
;
A
#
# COMPACT_ATOMS: atom_id res chain seq x y z
N SER A 1 -2.25 -25.93 2.18
CA SER A 1 -1.31 -25.00 1.54
C SER A 1 0.07 -25.25 2.13
N THR A 2 1.11 -25.20 1.30
CA THR A 2 2.51 -25.36 1.73
C THR A 2 3.15 -23.97 1.85
N ALA A 3 4.20 -23.84 2.67
CA ALA A 3 4.99 -22.61 2.74
C ALA A 3 5.49 -22.20 1.36
N ALA A 4 5.61 -20.90 1.11
CA ALA A 4 6.19 -20.39 -0.13
C ALA A 4 7.67 -20.75 -0.20
N THR A 5 8.15 -21.04 -1.40
CA THR A 5 9.56 -21.28 -1.67
C THR A 5 10.35 -19.96 -1.65
N ASP A 6 11.66 -20.03 -1.46
CA ASP A 6 12.55 -18.87 -1.56
C ASP A 6 12.41 -18.15 -2.91
N ILE A 7 12.19 -18.92 -4.00
CA ILE A 7 11.96 -18.36 -5.33
C ILE A 7 10.67 -17.53 -5.38
N GLN A 8 9.59 -17.99 -4.75
CA GLN A 8 8.33 -17.24 -4.69
C GLN A 8 8.48 -15.98 -3.84
N CYS A 9 9.19 -16.06 -2.71
CA CYS A 9 9.48 -14.90 -1.87
C CYS A 9 10.29 -13.83 -2.62
N GLU A 10 11.33 -14.22 -3.34
CA GLU A 10 12.15 -13.31 -4.12
C GLU A 10 11.37 -12.72 -5.31
N SER A 11 10.57 -13.55 -6.01
CA SER A 11 9.72 -13.07 -7.09
C SER A 11 8.70 -12.03 -6.60
N ALA A 12 8.07 -12.27 -5.44
CA ALA A 12 7.13 -11.31 -4.86
C ALA A 12 7.83 -10.01 -4.48
N LYS A 13 9.02 -10.08 -3.87
CA LYS A 13 9.83 -8.93 -3.51
C LYS A 13 10.17 -8.08 -4.74
N CYS A 14 10.75 -8.68 -5.78
CA CYS A 14 11.08 -7.98 -7.02
C CYS A 14 9.84 -7.33 -7.65
N TRP A 15 8.70 -8.03 -7.66
CA TRP A 15 7.46 -7.48 -8.21
C TRP A 15 6.99 -6.23 -7.43
N PHE A 16 7.10 -6.22 -6.10
CA PHE A 16 6.73 -5.06 -5.30
C PHE A 16 7.73 -3.90 -5.45
N GLU A 17 9.01 -4.18 -5.66
CA GLU A 17 10.01 -3.17 -5.98
C GLU A 17 9.71 -2.48 -7.32
N ASP A 18 9.38 -3.27 -8.35
CA ASP A 18 8.96 -2.77 -9.67
C ASP A 18 7.66 -1.97 -9.58
N LEU A 19 6.67 -2.46 -8.81
CA LEU A 19 5.41 -1.74 -8.58
C LEU A 19 5.65 -0.38 -7.92
N ARG A 20 6.49 -0.31 -6.88
CA ARG A 20 6.89 0.96 -6.27
C ARG A 20 7.47 1.91 -7.30
N ASP A 21 8.35 1.45 -8.17
CA ASP A 21 9.01 2.28 -9.16
C ASP A 21 8.02 2.83 -10.19
N GLN A 22 7.08 2.01 -10.64
CA GLN A 22 5.98 2.44 -11.51
C GLN A 22 5.10 3.49 -10.82
N ILE A 23 4.68 3.25 -9.58
CA ILE A 23 3.87 4.21 -8.81
C ILE A 23 4.61 5.54 -8.63
N CYS A 24 5.89 5.51 -8.28
CA CYS A 24 6.70 6.72 -8.14
C CYS A 24 6.77 7.50 -9.46
N ALA A 25 6.98 6.82 -10.58
CA ALA A 25 7.05 7.45 -11.90
C ALA A 25 5.74 8.15 -12.29
N GLU A 26 4.58 7.54 -11.99
CA GLU A 26 3.26 8.13 -12.25
C GLU A 26 3.01 9.39 -11.38
N PHE A 27 3.34 9.36 -10.10
CA PHE A 27 3.23 10.54 -9.24
C PHE A 27 4.15 11.68 -9.69
N GLU A 28 5.37 11.38 -10.12
CA GLU A 28 6.29 12.37 -10.68
C GLU A 28 5.79 12.91 -12.03
N ALA A 29 5.10 12.10 -12.85
CA ALA A 29 4.47 12.55 -14.07
C ALA A 29 3.35 13.56 -13.77
N LEU A 30 2.46 13.27 -12.81
CA LEU A 30 1.43 14.21 -12.35
C LEU A 30 2.02 15.54 -11.87
N GLU A 31 3.13 15.51 -11.14
CA GLU A 31 3.85 16.72 -10.71
C GLU A 31 4.35 17.54 -11.89
N ARG A 32 4.91 16.91 -12.93
CA ARG A 32 5.39 17.60 -14.14
C ARG A 32 4.26 18.16 -14.99
N GLU A 33 3.15 17.43 -15.11
CA GLU A 33 1.99 17.81 -15.94
C GLU A 33 1.12 18.89 -15.29
N ALA A 34 1.21 19.09 -13.98
CA ALA A 34 0.44 20.10 -13.28
C ALA A 34 0.73 21.49 -13.84
N PRO A 35 -0.32 22.31 -14.16
CA PRO A 35 -0.15 23.61 -14.78
C PRO A 35 0.66 24.57 -13.89
N GLU A 36 1.80 25.06 -14.38
CA GLU A 36 2.69 25.96 -13.64
C GLU A 36 1.97 27.25 -13.18
N ALA A 37 1.04 27.76 -13.98
CA ALA A 37 0.26 28.95 -13.62
C ALA A 37 -0.59 28.77 -12.36
N LEU A 38 -1.00 27.53 -12.03
CA LEU A 38 -1.78 27.19 -10.85
C LEU A 38 -0.90 26.67 -9.71
N TYR A 39 0.24 26.09 -10.05
CA TYR A 39 1.17 25.45 -9.12
C TYR A 39 2.60 25.95 -9.36
N PRO A 40 2.96 27.16 -8.86
CA PRO A 40 4.20 27.84 -9.22
C PRO A 40 5.47 27.28 -8.55
N ARG A 41 5.35 26.21 -7.77
CA ARG A 41 6.50 25.52 -7.19
C ARG A 41 7.14 24.57 -8.20
N ASP A 42 8.38 24.16 -7.97
CA ASP A 42 9.02 23.13 -8.77
C ASP A 42 8.31 21.78 -8.62
N PRO A 43 8.24 20.96 -9.68
CA PRO A 43 7.76 19.59 -9.58
C PRO A 43 8.56 18.77 -8.60
N GLY A 44 7.88 17.98 -7.76
CA GLY A 44 8.53 17.07 -6.84
C GLY A 44 9.14 15.86 -7.55
N THR A 45 10.16 15.29 -6.93
CA THR A 45 10.76 14.00 -7.26
C THR A 45 10.94 13.18 -5.99
N PHE A 46 10.97 11.85 -6.12
CA PHE A 46 11.15 10.97 -4.96
C PHE A 46 12.60 10.92 -4.50
N GLU A 47 12.79 11.19 -3.23
CA GLU A 47 14.03 10.87 -2.50
C GLU A 47 13.88 9.48 -1.89
N ARG A 48 14.92 8.64 -1.99
CA ARG A 48 14.91 7.26 -1.52
C ARG A 48 15.94 7.06 -0.41
N GLU A 49 15.52 6.35 0.63
CA GLU A 49 16.36 5.99 1.75
C GLU A 49 16.14 4.53 2.13
N ASP A 50 17.22 3.75 2.12
CA ASP A 50 17.18 2.36 2.55
C ASP A 50 17.26 2.26 4.07
N TRP A 51 16.51 1.33 4.62
CA TRP A 51 16.53 1.05 6.05
C TRP A 51 16.62 -0.46 6.32
N LYS A 52 17.15 -0.81 7.47
CA LYS A 52 17.22 -2.18 7.96
C LYS A 52 16.38 -2.36 9.21
N ARG A 53 15.75 -3.53 9.34
CA ARG A 53 15.02 -3.89 10.55
C ARG A 53 15.98 -4.35 11.64
N GLY A 54 15.61 -4.08 12.91
CA GLY A 54 16.39 -4.51 14.08
C GLY A 54 17.65 -3.68 14.33
N ASP A 55 18.50 -4.19 15.19
CA ASP A 55 19.77 -3.56 15.63
C ASP A 55 20.99 -4.02 14.81
N GLY A 56 20.78 -4.85 13.80
CA GLY A 56 21.83 -5.39 12.94
C GLY A 56 22.49 -6.65 13.48
N SER A 57 22.10 -7.16 14.66
CA SER A 57 22.60 -8.43 15.22
C SER A 57 22.13 -9.66 14.43
N LYS A 58 20.98 -9.53 13.76
CA LYS A 58 20.39 -10.55 12.88
C LYS A 58 19.94 -9.91 11.57
N ASP A 59 19.91 -10.70 10.52
CA ASP A 59 19.29 -10.30 9.26
C ASP A 59 17.76 -10.47 9.35
N GLU A 60 17.07 -9.40 9.71
CA GLU A 60 15.61 -9.33 9.77
C GLU A 60 14.99 -8.63 8.52
N GLY A 61 15.83 -8.34 7.53
CA GLY A 61 15.42 -7.62 6.31
C GLY A 61 15.40 -6.11 6.49
N GLY A 62 14.63 -5.44 5.64
CA GLY A 62 14.53 -3.99 5.60
C GLY A 62 13.63 -3.52 4.47
N GLY A 63 13.93 -2.38 3.92
CA GLY A 63 13.18 -1.82 2.82
C GLY A 63 13.74 -0.49 2.35
N THR A 64 13.00 0.14 1.45
CA THR A 64 13.30 1.48 0.93
C THR A 64 12.10 2.39 1.17
N MET A 65 12.32 3.50 1.83
CA MET A 65 11.38 4.61 1.88
C MET A 65 11.59 5.49 0.65
N ALA A 66 10.52 5.78 -0.09
CA ALA A 66 10.52 6.78 -1.14
C ALA A 66 9.53 7.89 -0.74
N ILE A 67 10.01 9.13 -0.64
CA ILE A 67 9.21 10.28 -0.20
C ILE A 67 9.35 11.39 -1.23
N MET A 68 8.23 11.97 -1.63
CA MET A 68 8.18 13.14 -2.50
C MET A 68 7.41 14.28 -1.82
N ARG A 69 7.88 15.50 -2.01
CA ARG A 69 7.16 16.75 -1.75
C ARG A 69 7.26 17.60 -3.00
N GLY A 70 6.15 18.12 -3.46
CA GLY A 70 6.13 18.84 -4.71
C GLY A 70 5.13 19.99 -4.75
N ARG A 71 4.77 20.38 -5.95
CA ARG A 71 3.86 21.49 -6.20
C ARG A 71 2.39 21.10 -6.10
N LEU A 72 2.05 19.87 -6.49
CA LEU A 72 0.71 19.30 -6.43
C LEU A 72 0.47 18.56 -5.12
N PHE A 73 1.46 17.74 -4.73
CA PHE A 73 1.41 16.94 -3.51
C PHE A 73 2.17 17.61 -2.36
N GLU A 74 1.51 17.71 -1.21
CA GLU A 74 2.16 18.10 0.03
C GLU A 74 3.18 17.03 0.44
N LYS A 75 2.75 15.76 0.39
CA LYS A 75 3.61 14.62 0.67
C LYS A 75 3.05 13.35 0.05
N VAL A 76 3.91 12.61 -0.62
CA VAL A 76 3.66 11.24 -1.03
C VAL A 76 4.74 10.35 -0.44
N GLY A 77 4.33 9.23 0.15
CA GLY A 77 5.24 8.18 0.58
C GLY A 77 4.88 6.88 -0.17
N VAL A 78 5.87 6.27 -0.81
CA VAL A 78 5.74 4.95 -1.43
C VAL A 78 6.86 4.08 -0.91
N HIS A 79 6.52 3.15 -0.03
CA HIS A 79 7.51 2.37 0.70
C HIS A 79 7.40 0.90 0.30
N VAL A 80 8.56 0.29 0.10
CA VAL A 80 8.66 -1.16 -0.08
C VAL A 80 9.42 -1.74 1.09
N SER A 81 9.01 -2.92 1.54
CA SER A 81 9.72 -3.66 2.57
C SER A 81 9.78 -5.15 2.23
N ALA A 82 10.85 -5.80 2.68
CA ALA A 82 11.01 -7.24 2.70
C ALA A 82 11.60 -7.61 4.06
N VAL A 83 10.78 -8.16 4.93
CA VAL A 83 11.14 -8.42 6.34
C VAL A 83 10.87 -9.86 6.70
N LYS A 84 11.65 -10.38 7.61
CA LYS A 84 11.53 -11.72 8.18
C LYS A 84 11.70 -11.69 9.69
N GLY A 85 11.16 -12.68 10.36
CA GLY A 85 11.23 -12.76 11.81
C GLY A 85 10.35 -13.88 12.35
N GLU A 86 10.02 -13.76 13.62
CA GLU A 86 9.12 -14.68 14.31
C GLU A 86 7.99 -13.92 14.98
N PHE A 87 6.77 -14.43 14.86
CA PHE A 87 5.62 -13.88 15.58
C PHE A 87 5.73 -14.19 17.07
N SER A 88 5.34 -13.25 17.91
CA SER A 88 5.23 -13.48 19.34
C SER A 88 4.20 -14.57 19.64
N GLU A 89 4.32 -15.22 20.80
CA GLU A 89 3.43 -16.31 21.22
C GLU A 89 1.94 -15.90 21.20
N GLN A 90 1.65 -14.67 21.55
CA GLN A 90 0.30 -14.12 21.53
C GLN A 90 -0.23 -13.92 20.09
N PHE A 91 0.61 -13.43 19.17
CA PHE A 91 0.21 -13.13 17.80
C PHE A 91 0.11 -14.39 16.92
N ARG A 92 0.99 -15.37 17.11
CA ARG A 92 1.02 -16.57 16.26
C ARG A 92 -0.27 -17.38 16.28
N GLN A 93 -1.09 -17.25 17.35
CA GLN A 93 -2.40 -17.92 17.44
C GLN A 93 -3.46 -17.32 16.51
N GLN A 94 -3.24 -16.09 16.01
CA GLN A 94 -4.20 -15.35 15.17
C GLN A 94 -3.80 -15.34 13.70
N ILE A 95 -2.59 -15.81 13.38
CA ILE A 95 -2.04 -15.74 12.02
C ILE A 95 -2.06 -17.15 11.41
N PRO A 96 -2.62 -17.33 10.21
CA PRO A 96 -2.62 -18.62 9.52
C PRO A 96 -1.21 -19.23 9.44
N GLY A 97 -1.09 -20.51 9.78
CA GLY A 97 0.16 -21.27 9.74
C GLY A 97 1.19 -20.91 10.80
N ALA A 98 1.06 -19.79 11.52
CA ALA A 98 2.06 -19.35 12.50
C ALA A 98 2.01 -20.12 13.84
N ALA A 99 0.92 -20.82 14.12
CA ALA A 99 0.81 -21.65 15.31
C ALA A 99 1.79 -22.85 15.27
N GLU A 100 2.04 -23.39 14.08
CA GLU A 100 2.95 -24.52 13.85
C GLU A 100 4.40 -24.06 13.71
N ASP A 101 4.64 -22.98 12.94
CA ASP A 101 5.95 -22.36 12.75
C ASP A 101 5.80 -20.83 12.86
N PRO A 102 6.35 -20.20 13.91
CA PRO A 102 6.21 -18.76 14.12
C PRO A 102 6.99 -17.90 13.12
N ARG A 103 7.90 -18.51 12.34
CA ARG A 103 8.71 -17.77 11.36
C ARG A 103 7.84 -17.22 10.23
N PHE A 104 8.17 -16.03 9.82
CA PHE A 104 7.50 -15.40 8.69
C PHE A 104 8.47 -14.67 7.76
N PHE A 105 8.07 -14.54 6.51
CA PHE A 105 8.58 -13.55 5.58
C PHE A 105 7.40 -12.72 5.07
N ALA A 106 7.59 -11.40 4.96
CA ALA A 106 6.59 -10.49 4.43
C ALA A 106 7.24 -9.45 3.54
N THR A 107 6.66 -9.22 2.37
CA THR A 107 7.07 -8.14 1.46
C THR A 107 5.85 -7.44 0.91
N GLY A 108 5.97 -6.15 0.58
CA GLY A 108 4.85 -5.39 0.06
C GLY A 108 5.16 -3.92 -0.15
N VAL A 109 4.17 -3.21 -0.71
CA VAL A 109 4.17 -1.76 -0.90
C VAL A 109 3.15 -1.13 0.03
N SER A 110 3.52 0.00 0.61
CA SER A 110 2.62 0.91 1.33
C SER A 110 2.69 2.29 0.69
N LEU A 111 1.53 2.88 0.41
CA LEU A 111 1.39 4.18 -0.24
C LEU A 111 0.51 5.09 0.59
N ILE A 112 0.94 6.33 0.73
CA ILE A 112 0.15 7.44 1.29
C ILE A 112 0.36 8.65 0.39
N ALA A 113 -0.71 9.26 -0.12
CA ALA A 113 -0.63 10.49 -0.90
C ALA A 113 -1.55 11.56 -0.34
N HIS A 114 -0.96 12.70 0.04
CA HIS A 114 -1.66 13.89 0.53
C HIS A 114 -1.37 15.06 -0.39
N MET A 115 -2.43 15.75 -0.84
CA MET A 115 -2.36 16.91 -1.71
C MET A 115 -2.36 18.22 -0.91
N TRP A 116 -1.85 19.30 -1.52
CA TRP A 116 -1.98 20.63 -0.95
C TRP A 116 -3.43 21.11 -0.92
N SER A 117 -4.21 20.74 -1.94
CA SER A 117 -5.60 21.14 -2.02
C SER A 117 -6.48 20.25 -1.14
N PRO A 118 -7.24 20.82 -0.19
CA PRO A 118 -8.18 20.05 0.62
C PRO A 118 -9.39 19.54 -0.18
N LYS A 119 -9.54 19.99 -1.42
CA LYS A 119 -10.62 19.51 -2.33
C LYS A 119 -10.32 18.14 -2.91
N ILE A 120 -9.07 17.71 -2.89
CA ILE A 120 -8.65 16.42 -3.42
C ILE A 120 -8.45 15.47 -2.25
N PRO A 121 -9.12 14.29 -2.25
CA PRO A 121 -9.01 13.33 -1.17
C PRO A 121 -7.59 12.80 -0.99
N ALA A 122 -7.21 12.47 0.25
CA ALA A 122 -6.05 11.66 0.51
C ALA A 122 -6.32 10.20 0.08
N VAL A 123 -5.28 9.50 -0.35
CA VAL A 123 -5.37 8.09 -0.71
C VAL A 123 -4.33 7.29 0.05
N HIS A 124 -4.73 6.12 0.53
CA HIS A 124 -3.87 5.15 1.20
C HIS A 124 -4.04 3.81 0.51
N MET A 125 -2.94 3.09 0.35
CA MET A 125 -2.95 1.74 -0.19
C MET A 125 -1.85 0.93 0.48
N ASN A 126 -2.13 -0.32 0.76
CA ASN A 126 -1.07 -1.29 1.00
C ASN A 126 -1.40 -2.59 0.27
N THR A 127 -0.37 -3.28 -0.14
CA THR A 127 -0.46 -4.66 -0.63
C THR A 127 0.77 -5.42 -0.14
N ARG A 128 0.58 -6.70 0.17
CA ARG A 128 1.63 -7.52 0.75
C ARG A 128 1.48 -8.98 0.37
N PHE A 129 2.60 -9.64 0.31
CA PHE A 129 2.74 -11.09 0.32
C PHE A 129 3.29 -11.50 1.67
N ILE A 130 2.68 -12.49 2.30
CA ILE A 130 3.11 -13.05 3.60
C ILE A 130 3.22 -14.55 3.47
N THR A 131 4.26 -15.13 4.04
CA THR A 131 4.41 -16.57 4.21
C THR A 131 4.81 -16.94 5.62
N THR A 132 4.20 -18.03 6.10
CA THR A 132 4.48 -18.80 7.33
C THR A 132 4.63 -20.26 6.90
N SER A 133 4.00 -21.23 7.54
CA SER A 133 3.74 -22.55 6.96
C SER A 133 2.69 -22.50 5.82
N GLU A 134 1.99 -21.38 5.68
CA GLU A 134 1.08 -21.02 4.58
C GLU A 134 1.52 -19.72 3.92
N TRP A 135 0.92 -19.37 2.78
CA TRP A 135 1.17 -18.08 2.16
C TRP A 135 -0.11 -17.47 1.57
N TRP A 136 -0.14 -16.15 1.52
CA TRP A 136 -1.26 -15.41 0.93
C TRP A 136 -0.85 -13.99 0.51
N PHE A 137 -1.65 -13.41 -0.37
CA PHE A 137 -1.64 -11.97 -0.63
C PHE A 137 -2.73 -11.29 0.19
N GLY A 138 -2.46 -10.08 0.63
CA GLY A 138 -3.42 -9.22 1.31
C GLY A 138 -3.14 -7.76 1.03
N GLY A 139 -4.09 -6.92 1.39
CA GLY A 139 -3.96 -5.50 1.22
C GLY A 139 -5.31 -4.80 1.28
N GLY A 140 -5.29 -3.51 1.03
CA GLY A 140 -6.47 -2.68 0.96
C GLY A 140 -6.11 -1.27 0.53
N MET A 141 -7.12 -0.52 0.13
CA MET A 141 -6.98 0.89 -0.21
C MET A 141 -8.21 1.67 0.24
N ASP A 142 -8.02 2.93 0.52
CA ASP A 142 -9.08 3.86 0.87
C ASP A 142 -8.90 5.21 0.20
N LEU A 143 -10.01 5.92 0.07
CA LEU A 143 -10.07 7.32 -0.32
C LEU A 143 -10.61 8.11 0.86
N THR A 144 -9.83 9.07 1.38
CA THR A 144 -10.20 9.85 2.55
C THR A 144 -10.39 11.33 2.20
N PRO A 145 -11.63 11.77 1.93
CA PRO A 145 -11.92 13.18 1.70
C PRO A 145 -11.64 14.03 2.95
N VAL A 146 -11.03 15.21 2.74
CA VAL A 146 -10.77 16.18 3.80
C VAL A 146 -12.04 16.99 4.12
N LEU A 147 -12.81 17.36 3.07
CA LEU A 147 -14.02 18.17 3.20
C LEU A 147 -15.24 17.26 3.49
N ASP A 148 -16.05 17.63 4.47
CA ASP A 148 -17.26 16.87 4.83
C ASP A 148 -18.25 16.74 3.67
N SER A 149 -18.35 17.75 2.81
CA SER A 149 -19.20 17.71 1.61
C SER A 149 -18.82 16.66 0.58
N ALA A 150 -17.59 16.16 0.63
CA ALA A 150 -17.08 15.11 -0.26
C ALA A 150 -17.15 13.70 0.37
N ARG A 151 -17.58 13.58 1.63
CA ARG A 151 -17.68 12.30 2.36
C ARG A 151 -18.97 11.56 2.07
N THR A 152 -19.25 11.32 0.80
CA THR A 152 -20.41 10.56 0.35
C THR A 152 -19.99 9.54 -0.70
N GLN A 153 -20.73 8.44 -0.80
CA GLN A 153 -20.48 7.41 -1.82
C GLN A 153 -20.81 7.90 -3.25
N ASP A 154 -21.62 8.94 -3.36
CA ASP A 154 -22.04 9.53 -4.65
C ASP A 154 -21.11 10.66 -5.12
N HIS A 155 -20.10 11.03 -4.33
CA HIS A 155 -19.12 12.01 -4.80
C HIS A 155 -18.35 11.48 -6.01
N PRO A 156 -18.11 12.27 -7.06
CA PRO A 156 -17.43 11.80 -8.27
C PRO A 156 -16.11 11.06 -7.99
N ASP A 157 -15.28 11.62 -7.11
CA ASP A 157 -14.00 10.97 -6.74
C ASP A 157 -14.21 9.58 -6.11
N ALA A 158 -15.25 9.41 -5.28
CA ALA A 158 -15.56 8.12 -4.68
C ALA A 158 -16.07 7.12 -5.73
N VAL A 159 -16.90 7.59 -6.66
CA VAL A 159 -17.41 6.78 -7.78
C VAL A 159 -16.26 6.29 -8.66
N ASP A 160 -15.37 7.19 -9.06
CA ASP A 160 -14.20 6.85 -9.90
C ASP A 160 -13.23 5.91 -9.19
N PHE A 161 -12.96 6.15 -7.90
CA PHE A 161 -12.12 5.27 -7.08
C PHE A 161 -12.68 3.85 -6.99
N HIS A 162 -13.98 3.71 -6.68
CA HIS A 162 -14.62 2.41 -6.61
C HIS A 162 -14.72 1.72 -7.97
N ALA A 163 -14.91 2.47 -9.06
CA ALA A 163 -14.88 1.90 -10.41
C ALA A 163 -13.50 1.32 -10.75
N ALA A 164 -12.41 2.00 -10.38
CA ALA A 164 -11.06 1.49 -10.56
C ALA A 164 -10.81 0.22 -9.71
N CYS A 165 -11.25 0.22 -8.45
CA CYS A 165 -11.15 -0.96 -7.58
C CYS A 165 -11.94 -2.15 -8.15
N GLN A 166 -13.14 -1.88 -8.67
CA GLN A 166 -13.97 -2.91 -9.29
C GLN A 166 -13.30 -3.50 -10.53
N ALA A 167 -12.80 -2.65 -11.43
CA ALA A 167 -12.12 -3.12 -12.64
C ALA A 167 -10.90 -3.99 -12.32
N ALA A 168 -10.12 -3.63 -11.29
CA ALA A 168 -9.00 -4.45 -10.83
C ALA A 168 -9.44 -5.80 -10.26
N CYS A 169 -10.55 -5.85 -9.52
CA CYS A 169 -11.09 -7.08 -8.95
C CYS A 169 -11.72 -8.00 -10.01
N ASP A 170 -12.51 -7.43 -10.93
CA ASP A 170 -13.26 -8.18 -11.95
C ASP A 170 -12.33 -8.94 -12.92
N ALA A 171 -11.09 -8.49 -13.08
CA ALA A 171 -10.07 -9.21 -13.82
C ALA A 171 -9.69 -10.58 -13.19
N HIS A 172 -10.06 -10.81 -11.93
CA HIS A 172 -9.67 -12.00 -11.15
C HIS A 172 -10.86 -12.81 -10.60
N GLY A 173 -12.06 -12.24 -10.55
CA GLY A 173 -13.27 -12.94 -10.11
C GLY A 173 -14.44 -11.99 -9.89
N ASP A 174 -15.61 -12.40 -10.33
CA ASP A 174 -16.84 -11.57 -10.38
C ASP A 174 -17.35 -11.13 -9.00
N ASP A 175 -17.01 -11.84 -7.93
CA ASP A 175 -17.44 -11.54 -6.56
C ASP A 175 -16.40 -10.80 -5.72
N PHE A 176 -15.18 -10.62 -6.24
CA PHE A 176 -14.06 -10.10 -5.46
C PHE A 176 -14.28 -8.67 -5.00
N HIS A 177 -14.76 -7.78 -5.87
CA HIS A 177 -15.00 -6.39 -5.48
C HIS A 177 -16.05 -6.30 -4.37
N ALA A 178 -17.21 -6.93 -4.53
CA ALA A 178 -18.27 -6.87 -3.54
C ALA A 178 -17.84 -7.42 -2.18
N ARG A 179 -17.10 -8.54 -2.17
CA ARG A 179 -16.59 -9.18 -0.98
C ARG A 179 -15.52 -8.34 -0.29
N PHE A 180 -14.55 -7.81 -1.04
CA PHE A 180 -13.46 -7.03 -0.47
C PHE A 180 -13.93 -5.63 -0.05
N LYS A 181 -14.84 -5.01 -0.81
CA LYS A 181 -15.45 -3.74 -0.40
C LYS A 181 -16.17 -3.89 0.95
N LYS A 182 -17.02 -4.90 1.09
CA LYS A 182 -17.69 -5.17 2.36
C LYS A 182 -16.71 -5.37 3.51
N TRP A 183 -15.63 -6.13 3.28
CA TRP A 183 -14.61 -6.36 4.28
C TRP A 183 -13.86 -5.07 4.65
N CYS A 184 -13.50 -4.23 3.67
CA CYS A 184 -12.89 -2.92 3.94
C CYS A 184 -13.83 -1.99 4.72
N ASP A 185 -15.11 -1.94 4.35
CA ASP A 185 -16.12 -1.12 5.05
C ASP A 185 -16.24 -1.54 6.54
N GLU A 186 -16.21 -2.83 6.82
CA GLU A 186 -16.25 -3.36 8.20
C GLU A 186 -14.92 -3.10 8.95
N TYR A 187 -13.78 -3.27 8.30
CA TYR A 187 -12.46 -3.14 8.91
C TYR A 187 -12.11 -1.69 9.25
N PHE A 188 -12.46 -0.74 8.38
CA PHE A 188 -12.16 0.68 8.57
C PHE A 188 -13.26 1.44 9.31
N TYR A 189 -14.37 0.79 9.62
CA TYR A 189 -15.44 1.43 10.40
C TYR A 189 -14.98 1.71 11.82
N LEU A 190 -15.03 3.00 12.20
CA LEU A 190 -14.77 3.45 13.56
C LEU A 190 -16.11 3.86 14.19
N PRO A 191 -16.61 3.12 15.19
CA PRO A 191 -17.79 3.56 15.95
C PRO A 191 -17.44 4.82 16.74
N HIS A 192 -18.24 5.86 16.56
CA HIS A 192 -18.13 7.13 17.29
C HIS A 192 -19.01 7.13 18.53
#